data_8006943a5ae6bb4ef29eefd5ca31eefc
#
_entry.id   8006943a5ae6bb4ef29eefd5ca31eefc
#
_cell.length_a   1.000
_cell.length_b   1.000
_cell.length_c   1.000
_cell.angle_alpha   90.00
_cell.angle_beta   90.00
_cell.angle_gamma   90.00
#
_symmetry.space_group_name_H-M   'P 1'
#
loop_
_entity.id
_entity.type
_entity.pdbx_description
1 polymer ?
#
loop_
_entity_poly.entity_id
_entity_poly.type
_entity_poly.pdbx_seq_one_letter_code
_entity_poly.pdbx_strand_id
1 'polypeptide(L)'
;MNGFNEAVLTISVNVDVADVYKKAIEAENSPNGLRDHWDGNYAYVVIGDSNIIYQDDKPVENNTVNLTIQLLSHTLSNLKETVSWYEAMGCKVIRLNYQERSKANGS
;
A
#
# COMPACT_ATOMS: atom_id res chain seq x y z
N MET A 1 0.63 -9.42 -22.08
CA MET A 1 0.82 -8.39 -21.22
C MET A 1 1.57 -8.79 -20.01
N ASN A 2 2.34 -7.99 -19.62
CA ASN A 2 3.15 -8.33 -18.53
C ASN A 2 2.44 -8.00 -17.27
N GLY A 3 2.55 -8.77 -16.34
CA GLY A 3 1.91 -8.49 -15.09
C GLY A 3 2.53 -7.32 -14.40
N PHE A 4 1.90 -6.91 -13.33
CA PHE A 4 2.44 -5.90 -12.46
C PHE A 4 3.08 -6.59 -11.28
N ASN A 5 4.07 -5.97 -10.72
CA ASN A 5 4.55 -6.36 -9.42
C ASN A 5 3.60 -5.73 -8.41
N GLU A 6 3.31 -6.44 -7.36
CA GLU A 6 2.31 -6.00 -6.41
C GLU A 6 2.82 -6.11 -4.98
N ALA A 7 2.45 -5.15 -4.16
CA ALA A 7 2.69 -5.24 -2.72
C ALA A 7 1.42 -4.77 -2.01
N VAL A 8 1.04 -5.48 -0.96
CA VAL A 8 -0.10 -5.07 -0.14
C VAL A 8 0.41 -4.87 1.27
N LEU A 9 0.19 -3.66 1.78
CA LEU A 9 0.66 -3.31 3.10
C LEU A 9 -0.51 -2.79 3.93
N THR A 10 -0.34 -2.75 5.23
CA THR A 10 -1.35 -2.20 6.10
C THR A 10 -0.68 -1.33 7.16
N ILE A 11 -1.37 -0.30 7.58
CA ILE A 11 -0.90 0.55 8.66
C ILE A 11 -2.11 1.00 9.46
N SER A 12 -1.94 1.13 10.76
CA SER A 12 -3.01 1.60 11.62
C SER A 12 -2.81 3.09 11.84
N VAL A 13 -3.84 3.86 11.57
CA VAL A 13 -3.77 5.31 11.72
C VAL A 13 -4.98 5.81 12.49
N ASN A 14 -4.88 7.01 13.01
CA ASN A 14 -5.99 7.63 13.69
C ASN A 14 -7.11 7.88 12.69
N VAL A 15 -8.33 7.62 13.10
CA VAL A 15 -9.47 7.73 12.21
C VAL A 15 -9.63 9.15 11.68
N ASP A 16 -9.23 10.16 12.45
CA ASP A 16 -9.38 11.54 12.02
C ASP A 16 -8.50 11.91 10.84
N VAL A 17 -7.40 11.20 10.66
CA VAL A 17 -6.47 11.50 9.57
C VAL A 17 -6.46 10.44 8.49
N ALA A 18 -7.29 9.42 8.62
CA ALA A 18 -7.27 8.31 7.68
C ALA A 18 -7.53 8.75 6.24
N ASP A 19 -8.50 9.63 6.07
CA ASP A 19 -8.84 10.09 4.73
C ASP A 19 -7.72 10.92 4.12
N VAL A 20 -7.05 11.70 4.94
CA VAL A 20 -5.93 12.52 4.47
C VAL A 20 -4.78 11.61 4.05
N TYR A 21 -4.49 10.58 4.83
CA TYR A 21 -3.44 9.63 4.48
C TYR A 21 -3.77 8.89 3.19
N LYS A 22 -5.02 8.45 3.06
CA LYS A 22 -5.43 7.76 1.85
C LYS A 22 -5.19 8.63 0.62
N LYS A 23 -5.66 9.87 0.67
CA LYS A 23 -5.52 10.76 -0.46
C LYS A 23 -4.06 11.09 -0.76
N ALA A 24 -3.27 11.28 0.28
CA ALA A 24 -1.87 11.60 0.10
C ALA A 24 -1.11 10.44 -0.54
N ILE A 25 -1.37 9.23 -0.06
CA ILE A 25 -0.68 8.05 -0.60
C ILE A 25 -1.06 7.84 -2.05
N GLU A 26 -2.34 7.97 -2.36
CA GLU A 26 -2.79 7.77 -3.73
C GLU A 26 -2.26 8.85 -4.65
N ALA A 27 -2.22 10.08 -4.17
CA ALA A 27 -1.73 11.17 -4.99
C ALA A 27 -0.25 11.05 -5.28
N GLU A 28 0.50 10.59 -4.30
CA GLU A 28 1.94 10.49 -4.46
C GLU A 28 2.32 9.38 -5.44
N ASN A 29 1.53 8.33 -5.48
CA ASN A 29 1.86 7.17 -6.28
C ASN A 29 1.04 7.02 -7.55
N SER A 30 0.13 7.95 -7.80
CA SER A 30 -0.74 7.85 -8.96
C SER A 30 -0.66 9.12 -9.76
N PRO A 31 0.39 9.28 -10.52
CA PRO A 31 0.59 10.53 -11.25
C PRO A 31 -0.48 10.68 -12.30
N ASN A 32 -1.24 11.66 -12.19
CA ASN A 32 -2.16 12.20 -13.17
C ASN A 32 -2.61 11.36 -14.33
N GLY A 33 -2.81 10.11 -14.10
CA GLY A 33 -3.35 9.27 -15.14
C GLY A 33 -2.42 8.96 -16.29
N LEU A 34 -1.17 9.24 -16.16
CA LEU A 34 -0.24 8.97 -17.23
C LEU A 34 0.20 7.54 -17.22
N ARG A 35 -0.65 6.69 -17.64
CA ARG A 35 -0.33 5.28 -17.56
C ARG A 35 0.63 4.81 -18.62
N ASP A 36 0.61 5.43 -19.77
CA ASP A 36 1.46 4.96 -20.85
C ASP A 36 2.94 5.16 -20.56
N HIS A 37 3.28 6.22 -19.85
CA HIS A 37 4.66 6.51 -19.56
C HIS A 37 4.95 6.48 -18.09
N TRP A 38 4.20 5.70 -17.37
CA TRP A 38 4.28 5.70 -15.93
C TRP A 38 5.40 4.78 -15.47
N ASP A 39 6.34 5.35 -14.76
CA ASP A 39 7.46 4.60 -14.26
C ASP A 39 7.37 4.32 -12.77
N GLY A 40 6.47 4.96 -12.11
CA GLY A 40 6.39 4.83 -10.66
C GLY A 40 5.44 3.75 -10.25
N ASN A 41 4.89 3.92 -9.08
CA ASN A 41 3.93 2.99 -8.53
C ASN A 41 2.55 3.58 -8.64
N TYR A 42 1.57 2.72 -8.71
CA TYR A 42 0.18 3.12 -8.58
C TYR A 42 -0.29 2.61 -7.24
N ALA A 43 -0.92 3.45 -6.45
CA ALA A 43 -1.40 3.05 -5.14
C ALA A 43 -2.90 3.19 -5.04
N TYR A 44 -3.51 2.20 -4.42
CA TYR A 44 -4.93 2.21 -4.13
C TYR A 44 -5.06 1.93 -2.64
N VAL A 45 -5.81 2.74 -1.92
CA VAL A 45 -5.88 2.62 -0.47
C VAL A 45 -7.32 2.40 -0.05
N VAL A 46 -7.52 1.42 0.81
CA VAL A 46 -8.84 1.14 1.38
C VAL A 46 -8.79 1.41 2.87
N ILE A 47 -9.76 2.17 3.35
CA ILE A 47 -9.88 2.43 4.77
C ILE A 47 -10.77 1.34 5.34
N GLY A 48 -10.23 0.62 6.31
CA GLY A 48 -10.97 -0.46 6.93
C GLY A 48 -11.89 0.03 8.01
N ASP A 49 -12.48 -0.91 8.72
CA ASP A 49 -13.37 -0.60 9.82
C ASP A 49 -12.56 -0.14 11.03
N SER A 50 -13.22 0.55 11.92
CA SER A 50 -12.58 0.99 13.16
C SER A 50 -12.14 -0.21 13.97
N ASN A 51 -11.00 -0.09 14.60
CA ASN A 51 -10.50 -1.13 15.47
C ASN A 51 -11.25 -1.10 16.80
N ILE A 52 -11.45 -2.24 17.37
CA ILE A 52 -12.10 -2.36 18.66
C ILE A 52 -11.17 -3.11 19.59
N ILE A 53 -10.95 -2.56 20.76
CA ILE A 53 -10.15 -3.21 21.79
C ILE A 53 -11.08 -3.67 22.88
N TYR A 54 -10.73 -4.77 23.53
CA TYR A 54 -11.53 -5.26 24.64
C TYR A 54 -10.75 -5.01 25.92
N GLN A 55 -11.47 -4.48 26.90
CA GLN A 55 -10.89 -4.22 28.20
C GLN A 55 -11.88 -4.70 29.21
N ASP A 56 -11.48 -5.63 30.06
CA ASP A 56 -12.38 -6.26 31.05
C ASP A 56 -13.60 -6.86 30.36
N ASP A 57 -13.34 -7.52 29.23
CA ASP A 57 -14.38 -8.19 28.43
C ASP A 57 -15.42 -7.26 27.84
N LYS A 58 -15.11 -5.97 27.81
CA LYS A 58 -16.02 -5.01 27.19
C LYS A 58 -15.33 -4.37 26.00
N PRO A 59 -16.07 -4.16 24.91
CA PRO A 59 -15.47 -3.48 23.77
C PRO A 59 -15.25 -2.01 24.10
N VAL A 60 -14.06 -1.53 23.77
CA VAL A 60 -13.72 -0.13 23.95
C VAL A 60 -13.41 0.41 22.58
N GLU A 61 -14.11 1.47 22.23
CA GLU A 61 -13.90 2.05 20.92
C GLU A 61 -12.49 2.58 20.79
N ASN A 62 -11.87 2.30 19.68
CA ASN A 62 -10.53 2.75 19.41
C ASN A 62 -10.61 3.75 18.27
N ASN A 63 -9.82 4.79 18.35
CA ASN A 63 -9.85 5.84 17.33
C ASN A 63 -8.94 5.55 16.14
N THR A 64 -8.62 4.31 15.91
CA THR A 64 -7.77 3.97 14.79
C THR A 64 -8.49 3.08 13.80
N VAL A 65 -8.05 3.16 12.56
CA VAL A 65 -8.52 2.27 11.51
C VAL A 65 -7.29 1.76 10.78
N ASN A 66 -7.44 0.65 10.08
CA ASN A 66 -6.35 0.14 9.27
C ASN A 66 -6.52 0.63 7.85
N LEU A 67 -5.44 1.13 7.28
CA LEU A 67 -5.40 1.42 5.86
C LEU A 67 -4.71 0.27 5.17
N THR A 68 -5.35 -0.26 4.15
CA THR A 68 -4.73 -1.29 3.32
C THR A 68 -4.29 -0.62 2.03
N ILE A 69 -3.00 -0.72 1.75
CA ILE A 69 -2.39 -0.03 0.62
C ILE A 69 -1.98 -1.09 -0.38
N GLN A 70 -2.50 -0.98 -1.59
CA GLN A 70 -2.09 -1.86 -2.67
C GLN A 70 -1.21 -1.05 -3.61
N LEU A 71 0.01 -1.51 -3.79
CA LEU A 71 0.96 -0.87 -4.68
C LEU A 71 1.17 -1.74 -5.89
N LEU A 72 1.12 -1.14 -7.05
CA LEU A 72 1.37 -1.83 -8.30
C LEU A 72 2.44 -1.09 -9.05
N SER A 73 3.34 -1.80 -9.67
CA SER A 73 4.39 -1.15 -10.44
C SER A 73 4.88 -2.06 -11.55
N HIS A 74 5.23 -1.45 -12.68
CA HIS A 74 5.87 -2.18 -13.77
C HIS A 74 7.33 -2.45 -13.43
N THR A 75 7.91 -1.62 -12.58
CA THR A 75 9.33 -1.67 -12.27
C THR A 75 9.55 -2.28 -10.90
N LEU A 76 10.20 -3.42 -10.88
CA LEU A 76 10.42 -4.11 -9.62
C LEU A 76 11.25 -3.29 -8.65
N SER A 77 12.28 -2.62 -9.14
CA SER A 77 13.13 -1.85 -8.23
C SER A 77 12.36 -0.71 -7.59
N ASN A 78 11.50 -0.04 -8.33
CA ASN A 78 10.68 1.01 -7.75
C ASN A 78 9.76 0.47 -6.68
N LEU A 79 9.16 -0.68 -6.95
CA LEU A 79 8.25 -1.26 -5.99
C LEU A 79 8.98 -1.64 -4.71
N LYS A 80 10.15 -2.27 -4.84
CA LYS A 80 10.92 -2.67 -3.67
C LYS A 80 11.35 -1.47 -2.84
N GLU A 81 11.76 -0.43 -3.51
CA GLU A 81 12.18 0.78 -2.82
C GLU A 81 11.01 1.41 -2.08
N THR A 82 9.86 1.47 -2.72
CA THR A 82 8.68 2.05 -2.10
C THR A 82 8.19 1.20 -0.93
N VAL A 83 8.23 -0.10 -1.07
CA VAL A 83 7.85 -0.99 0.03
C VAL A 83 8.76 -0.77 1.24
N SER A 84 10.07 -0.65 1.00
CA SER A 84 11.01 -0.41 2.09
C SER A 84 10.71 0.90 2.80
N TRP A 85 10.35 1.91 2.02
CA TRP A 85 10.04 3.21 2.58
C TRP A 85 8.79 3.13 3.48
N TYR A 86 7.76 2.42 3.02
CA TYR A 86 6.56 2.27 3.82
C TYR A 86 6.81 1.42 5.06
N GLU A 87 7.65 0.40 4.95
CA GLU A 87 7.99 -0.39 6.12
C GLU A 87 8.70 0.47 7.17
N ALA A 88 9.56 1.36 6.71
CA ALA A 88 10.25 2.25 7.63
C ALA A 88 9.28 3.19 8.35
N MET A 89 8.13 3.44 7.74
CA MET A 89 7.11 4.27 8.37
C MET A 89 6.19 3.48 9.29
N GLY A 90 6.37 2.19 9.36
CA GLY A 90 5.55 1.38 10.25
C GLY A 90 4.50 0.52 9.54
N CYS A 91 4.49 0.51 8.24
CA CYS A 91 3.54 -0.32 7.51
C CYS A 91 3.98 -1.77 7.56
N LYS A 92 3.01 -2.65 7.71
CA LYS A 92 3.28 -4.07 7.76
C LYS A 92 2.95 -4.67 6.41
N VAL A 93 3.88 -5.42 5.84
CA VAL A 93 3.67 -6.05 4.54
C VAL A 93 2.79 -7.27 4.73
N ILE A 94 1.69 -7.31 4.01
CA ILE A 94 0.75 -8.42 4.05
C ILE A 94 1.05 -9.41 2.94
N ARG A 95 1.34 -8.89 1.75
CA ARG A 95 1.55 -9.75 0.60
C ARG A 95 2.49 -9.09 -0.39
N LEU A 96 3.38 -9.86 -0.96
CA LEU A 96 4.25 -9.41 -2.03
C LEU A 96 4.11 -10.37 -3.20
N ASN A 97 4.03 -9.82 -4.37
CA ASN A 97 3.94 -10.64 -5.58
C ASN A 97 4.83 -10.00 -6.63
N TYR A 98 6.09 -10.36 -6.60
CA TYR A 98 7.07 -9.84 -7.53
C TYR A 98 7.18 -10.76 -8.73
N GLN A 99 7.12 -10.19 -9.90
CA GLN A 99 7.29 -10.94 -11.12
C GLN A 99 8.61 -10.55 -11.74
N GLU A 100 9.45 -11.54 -12.00
CA GLU A 100 10.73 -11.27 -12.59
C GLU A 100 10.67 -11.52 -14.04
N ARG A 101 10.35 -10.51 -14.77
CA ARG A 101 10.18 -10.68 -16.19
C ARG A 101 11.46 -10.82 -16.95
N SER A 102 12.47 -10.23 -16.47
CA SER A 102 13.71 -10.22 -17.19
C SER A 102 14.32 -11.56 -17.33
N LYS A 103 13.91 -12.47 -16.53
CA LYS A 103 14.49 -13.72 -16.61
C LYS A 103 13.97 -14.49 -17.70
N ALA A 104 13.02 -14.06 -18.16
CA ALA A 104 12.44 -14.81 -19.13
C ALA A 104 13.28 -14.95 -20.29
N ASN A 105 13.55 -15.07 -20.50
CA ASN A 105 14.15 -14.99 -21.32
C ASN A 105 15.13 -14.79 -21.28
N GLY A 106 15.10 -14.73 -20.90
CA GLY A 106 15.81 -14.47 -20.80
C GLY A 106 16.29 -14.36 -20.12
N SER A 107 16.25 -14.55 -19.94
CA SER A 107 16.58 -14.32 -19.27
C SER A 107 16.58 -14.08 -18.86
#